data_ee0f1af479240df6b6070c3aadba68d0
#
_entry.id   ee0f1af479240df6b6070c3aadba68d0
#
_cell.length_a   1.000
_cell.length_b   1.000
_cell.length_c   1.000
_cell.angle_alpha   90.00
_cell.angle_beta   90.00
_cell.angle_gamma   90.00
#
_symmetry.space_group_name_H-M   'P 1'
#
loop_
_entity.id
_entity.type
_entity.pdbx_description
1 polymer ?
#
loop_
_entity_poly.entity_id
_entity_poly.type
_entity_poly.pdbx_seq_one_letter_code
_entity_poly.pdbx_strand_id
1 'polypeptide(L)'
;MNRTRFFAALAVLLAAPALGAQQQYGRDSDTWRWDGRVDAGRWMNVFNVNGTVDFAPSTDNMVHLVAEKHSNGRPMDDIHYEVVQAGGNVTICAIWNNGSRCEDGGTASLHRNGNNDNHSSVKITVQVPRGLRVGAHSVNGGVSVRDVGAEVRANTVNGGVSVRNASGPVRATSVNGTVNVNTAAGPVTAETVNGNVDARMASLQGNDDMSFKTVNGSVSIYVPARFDANFRFDTVHGGINSDFPMTLSGRWGPRHASGTIGNGGRDLRASSVNGSIELRSQ
;
A
#
# COMPACT_ATOMS: atom_id res chain seq x y z
N MET A 1 -4.69 -59.53 -51.45
CA MET A 1 -5.45 -58.26 -51.20
C MET A 1 -5.48 -58.07 -49.69
N ASN A 2 -4.48 -57.33 -49.14
CA ASN A 2 -4.39 -57.00 -47.71
C ASN A 2 -4.97 -55.57 -47.49
N ARG A 3 -6.01 -55.46 -46.71
CA ARG A 3 -6.57 -54.19 -46.23
C ARG A 3 -6.04 -53.88 -44.85
N THR A 4 -5.10 -52.94 -44.79
CA THR A 4 -4.56 -52.36 -43.51
C THR A 4 -5.57 -51.34 -42.98
N ARG A 5 -6.11 -51.57 -41.79
CA ARG A 5 -7.00 -50.62 -41.09
C ARG A 5 -6.14 -49.70 -40.22
N PHE A 6 -6.12 -48.39 -40.51
CA PHE A 6 -5.57 -47.36 -39.64
C PHE A 6 -6.55 -47.03 -38.54
N PHE A 7 -6.17 -47.27 -37.28
CA PHE A 7 -6.87 -46.71 -36.13
C PHE A 7 -6.31 -45.34 -35.85
N ALA A 8 -7.15 -44.31 -36.00
CA ALA A 8 -6.87 -42.98 -35.55
C ALA A 8 -7.18 -42.86 -34.07
N ALA A 9 -6.17 -42.71 -33.22
CA ALA A 9 -6.33 -42.40 -31.81
C ALA A 9 -6.73 -40.95 -31.62
N LEU A 10 -7.97 -40.73 -31.19
CA LEU A 10 -8.49 -39.42 -30.80
C LEU A 10 -7.97 -39.06 -29.43
N ALA A 11 -6.98 -38.17 -29.33
CA ALA A 11 -6.52 -37.64 -28.05
C ALA A 11 -7.54 -36.62 -27.54
N VAL A 12 -8.30 -37.00 -26.53
CA VAL A 12 -9.19 -36.08 -25.78
C VAL A 12 -8.32 -35.27 -24.82
N LEU A 13 -8.06 -34.02 -25.16
CA LEU A 13 -7.49 -33.03 -24.26
C LEU A 13 -8.55 -32.69 -23.19
N LEU A 14 -8.43 -33.28 -22.00
CA LEU A 14 -9.16 -32.84 -20.81
C LEU A 14 -8.60 -31.48 -20.39
N ALA A 15 -9.29 -30.41 -20.74
CA ALA A 15 -9.06 -29.11 -20.14
C ALA A 15 -9.40 -29.18 -18.66
N ALA A 16 -8.41 -29.05 -17.79
CA ALA A 16 -8.62 -28.90 -16.36
C ALA A 16 -9.47 -27.64 -16.11
N PRO A 17 -10.55 -27.72 -15.31
CA PRO A 17 -11.30 -26.52 -14.97
C PRO A 17 -10.38 -25.57 -14.19
N ALA A 18 -10.33 -24.32 -14.64
CA ALA A 18 -9.76 -23.23 -13.84
C ALA A 18 -10.47 -23.24 -12.48
N LEU A 19 -9.71 -23.44 -11.40
CA LEU A 19 -10.24 -23.31 -10.05
C LEU A 19 -10.74 -21.87 -9.87
N GLY A 20 -12.03 -21.67 -10.11
CA GLY A 20 -12.71 -20.42 -9.90
C GLY A 20 -12.64 -20.04 -8.42
N ALA A 21 -12.36 -18.77 -8.15
CA ALA A 21 -12.43 -18.21 -6.80
C ALA A 21 -13.80 -18.55 -6.19
N GLN A 22 -13.80 -19.23 -5.05
CA GLN A 22 -15.03 -19.53 -4.34
C GLN A 22 -15.47 -18.30 -3.55
N GLN A 23 -16.54 -17.66 -3.98
CA GLN A 23 -17.24 -16.64 -3.22
C GLN A 23 -18.27 -17.31 -2.30
N GLN A 24 -18.01 -17.30 -0.99
CA GLN A 24 -19.03 -17.69 -0.02
C GLN A 24 -19.88 -16.48 0.37
N TYR A 25 -21.09 -16.40 -0.17
CA TYR A 25 -22.11 -15.46 0.27
C TYR A 25 -22.88 -16.04 1.46
N GLY A 26 -22.54 -15.60 2.66
CA GLY A 26 -23.41 -15.77 3.84
C GLY A 26 -24.38 -14.58 3.90
N ARG A 27 -25.69 -14.82 3.78
CA ARG A 27 -26.71 -13.77 3.71
C ARG A 27 -26.97 -13.01 5.02
N ASP A 28 -26.42 -13.42 6.16
CA ASP A 28 -26.63 -12.80 7.47
C ASP A 28 -25.37 -12.72 8.34
N SER A 29 -24.18 -12.88 7.77
CA SER A 29 -22.96 -12.77 8.56
C SER A 29 -22.34 -11.40 8.39
N ASP A 30 -21.97 -10.77 9.50
CA ASP A 30 -21.15 -9.54 9.54
C ASP A 30 -19.75 -9.75 8.93
N THR A 31 -19.49 -10.96 8.42
CA THR A 31 -18.18 -11.38 7.89
C THR A 31 -18.33 -11.92 6.47
N TRP A 32 -17.58 -11.30 5.55
CA TRP A 32 -17.41 -11.79 4.18
C TRP A 32 -15.99 -12.33 3.98
N ARG A 33 -15.86 -13.41 3.20
CA ARG A 33 -14.58 -14.07 2.92
C ARG A 33 -14.37 -14.24 1.43
N TRP A 34 -13.12 -14.10 1.02
CA TRP A 34 -12.68 -14.40 -0.32
C TRP A 34 -11.32 -15.10 -0.29
N ASP A 35 -11.23 -16.21 -1.00
CA ASP A 35 -10.00 -16.97 -1.18
C ASP A 35 -9.70 -17.10 -2.67
N GLY A 36 -8.47 -16.88 -3.07
CA GLY A 36 -8.08 -16.93 -4.48
C GLY A 36 -6.58 -17.05 -4.69
N ARG A 37 -6.21 -17.51 -5.88
CA ARG A 37 -4.82 -17.53 -6.31
C ARG A 37 -4.53 -16.31 -7.18
N VAL A 38 -3.44 -15.61 -6.86
CA VAL A 38 -2.90 -14.49 -7.62
C VAL A 38 -1.43 -14.78 -7.88
N ASP A 39 -0.98 -14.66 -9.12
CA ASP A 39 0.40 -14.99 -9.48
C ASP A 39 1.40 -13.94 -8.98
N ALA A 40 2.61 -14.37 -8.69
CA ALA A 40 3.70 -13.48 -8.28
C ALA A 40 3.91 -12.33 -9.30
N GLY A 41 4.20 -11.13 -8.80
CA GLY A 41 4.35 -9.92 -9.60
C GLY A 41 3.03 -9.25 -10.03
N ARG A 42 1.88 -9.85 -9.74
CA ARG A 42 0.56 -9.24 -9.96
C ARG A 42 0.13 -8.43 -8.75
N TRP A 43 -0.90 -7.59 -8.95
CA TRP A 43 -1.45 -6.75 -7.90
C TRP A 43 -2.61 -7.43 -7.19
N MET A 44 -2.59 -7.34 -5.87
CA MET A 44 -3.74 -7.54 -5.00
C MET A 44 -4.12 -6.18 -4.40
N ASN A 45 -5.19 -5.57 -4.92
CA ASN A 45 -5.67 -4.26 -4.49
C ASN A 45 -6.92 -4.41 -3.62
N VAL A 46 -6.99 -3.62 -2.55
CA VAL A 46 -8.16 -3.56 -1.67
C VAL A 46 -8.54 -2.11 -1.42
N PHE A 47 -9.83 -1.81 -1.63
CA PHE A 47 -10.43 -0.49 -1.42
C PHE A 47 -11.51 -0.55 -0.34
N ASN A 48 -11.36 0.30 0.67
CA ASN A 48 -12.32 0.49 1.73
C ASN A 48 -12.70 1.98 1.87
N VAL A 49 -13.86 2.26 2.42
CA VAL A 49 -14.27 3.63 2.73
C VAL A 49 -14.11 3.91 4.22
N ASN A 50 -14.75 3.13 5.08
CA ASN A 50 -14.67 3.28 6.52
C ASN A 50 -14.14 2.01 7.16
N GLY A 51 -13.03 2.14 7.90
CA GLY A 51 -12.37 1.05 8.62
C GLY A 51 -10.99 0.72 8.07
N THR A 52 -10.31 -0.21 8.72
CA THR A 52 -8.91 -0.52 8.46
C THR A 52 -8.72 -1.51 7.32
N VAL A 53 -7.55 -1.43 6.67
CA VAL A 53 -7.08 -2.42 5.70
C VAL A 53 -5.71 -2.92 6.15
N ASP A 54 -5.64 -4.20 6.49
CA ASP A 54 -4.46 -4.85 7.05
C ASP A 54 -3.96 -5.98 6.13
N PHE A 55 -2.73 -5.86 5.63
CA PHE A 55 -2.05 -6.90 4.86
C PHE A 55 -0.98 -7.61 5.69
N ALA A 56 -0.95 -8.93 5.56
CA ALA A 56 0.02 -9.79 6.24
C ALA A 56 0.47 -10.94 5.32
N PRO A 57 1.57 -11.65 5.63
CA PRO A 57 1.97 -12.81 4.85
C PRO A 57 0.98 -13.96 5.02
N SER A 58 0.71 -14.68 3.92
CA SER A 58 0.04 -15.97 3.93
C SER A 58 1.02 -17.09 4.28
N THR A 59 0.52 -18.16 4.85
CA THR A 59 1.28 -19.38 5.14
C THR A 59 1.27 -20.38 3.97
N ASP A 60 0.45 -20.12 2.98
CA ASP A 60 0.32 -20.91 1.75
C ASP A 60 0.47 -20.04 0.50
N ASN A 61 0.17 -20.59 -0.67
CA ASN A 61 0.26 -19.89 -1.95
C ASN A 61 -1.08 -19.27 -2.39
N MET A 62 -1.98 -18.99 -1.44
CA MET A 62 -3.28 -18.38 -1.70
C MET A 62 -3.41 -17.04 -0.99
N VAL A 63 -4.23 -16.19 -1.55
CA VAL A 63 -4.70 -14.97 -0.89
C VAL A 63 -5.95 -15.31 -0.10
N HIS A 64 -5.98 -14.92 1.17
CA HIS A 64 -7.13 -15.03 2.05
C HIS A 64 -7.57 -13.64 2.49
N LEU A 65 -8.79 -13.26 2.19
CA LEU A 65 -9.37 -12.00 2.63
C LEU A 65 -10.56 -12.24 3.53
N VAL A 66 -10.59 -11.56 4.66
CA VAL A 66 -11.71 -11.51 5.59
C VAL A 66 -12.11 -10.06 5.79
N ALA A 67 -13.37 -9.74 5.52
CA ALA A 67 -13.97 -8.44 5.78
C ALA A 67 -15.02 -8.57 6.87
N GLU A 68 -14.82 -7.89 7.98
CA GLU A 68 -15.69 -7.89 9.15
C GLU A 68 -16.41 -6.55 9.26
N LYS A 69 -17.74 -6.58 9.21
CA LYS A 69 -18.58 -5.39 9.39
C LYS A 69 -18.82 -5.14 10.89
N HIS A 70 -18.73 -3.89 11.29
CA HIS A 70 -19.00 -3.45 12.65
C HIS A 70 -19.97 -2.28 12.62
N SER A 71 -21.01 -2.31 13.43
CA SER A 71 -21.92 -1.19 13.64
C SER A 71 -21.88 -0.68 15.09
N ASN A 72 -22.09 0.60 15.27
CA ASN A 72 -22.11 1.24 16.61
C ASN A 72 -23.52 1.26 17.21
N GLY A 73 -24.21 0.09 17.23
CA GLY A 73 -25.54 -0.04 17.83
C GLY A 73 -26.70 0.52 16.99
N ARG A 74 -26.48 0.83 15.73
CA ARG A 74 -27.48 1.20 14.72
C ARG A 74 -27.61 0.13 13.65
N PRO A 75 -28.68 0.11 12.84
CA PRO A 75 -28.77 -0.79 11.70
C PRO A 75 -27.53 -0.69 10.82
N MET A 76 -27.03 -1.84 10.36
CA MET A 76 -25.85 -1.91 9.52
C MET A 76 -26.14 -1.27 8.16
N ASP A 77 -25.19 -0.46 7.65
CA ASP A 77 -25.27 0.07 6.30
C ASP A 77 -25.25 -1.07 5.28
N ASP A 78 -25.90 -0.87 4.13
CA ASP A 78 -25.85 -1.83 3.02
C ASP A 78 -24.46 -1.78 2.37
N ILE A 79 -23.63 -2.73 2.76
CA ILE A 79 -22.26 -2.86 2.28
C ILE A 79 -22.13 -4.20 1.58
N HIS A 80 -21.74 -4.18 0.32
CA HIS A 80 -21.41 -5.36 -0.45
C HIS A 80 -19.98 -5.30 -0.98
N TYR A 81 -19.49 -6.42 -1.47
CA TYR A 81 -18.11 -6.53 -1.94
C TYR A 81 -18.10 -6.91 -3.41
N GLU A 82 -17.32 -6.17 -4.20
CA GLU A 82 -17.10 -6.47 -5.61
C GLU A 82 -15.67 -6.94 -5.83
N VAL A 83 -15.49 -7.95 -6.66
CA VAL A 83 -14.20 -8.52 -7.06
C VAL A 83 -14.02 -8.33 -8.55
N VAL A 84 -12.99 -7.61 -8.94
CA VAL A 84 -12.60 -7.40 -10.34
C VAL A 84 -11.28 -8.12 -10.59
N GLN A 85 -11.27 -8.93 -11.64
CA GLN A 85 -10.06 -9.63 -12.09
C GLN A 85 -9.72 -9.20 -13.51
N ALA A 86 -8.57 -8.58 -13.70
CA ALA A 86 -8.11 -8.10 -14.99
C ALA A 86 -6.59 -8.26 -15.14
N GLY A 87 -6.14 -8.81 -16.26
CA GLY A 87 -4.72 -8.99 -16.56
C GLY A 87 -3.94 -9.79 -15.50
N GLY A 88 -4.62 -10.65 -14.73
CA GLY A 88 -4.03 -11.42 -13.62
C GLY A 88 -3.95 -10.65 -12.31
N ASN A 89 -4.35 -9.38 -12.26
CA ASN A 89 -4.53 -8.61 -11.03
C ASN A 89 -5.89 -8.89 -10.42
N VAL A 90 -5.99 -8.70 -9.10
CA VAL A 90 -7.25 -8.79 -8.36
C VAL A 90 -7.47 -7.48 -7.62
N THR A 91 -8.65 -6.90 -7.78
CA THR A 91 -9.11 -5.72 -7.04
C THR A 91 -10.39 -6.07 -6.29
N ILE A 92 -10.41 -5.82 -4.99
CA ILE A 92 -11.58 -6.03 -4.13
C ILE A 92 -11.99 -4.71 -3.50
N CYS A 93 -13.24 -4.34 -3.68
CA CYS A 93 -13.80 -3.10 -3.15
C CYS A 93 -14.94 -3.38 -2.17
N ALA A 94 -14.92 -2.72 -1.01
CA ALA A 94 -16.10 -2.59 -0.17
C ALA A 94 -16.96 -1.44 -0.70
N ILE A 95 -18.15 -1.75 -1.22
CA ILE A 95 -19.08 -0.81 -1.84
C ILE A 95 -20.13 -0.41 -0.81
N TRP A 96 -20.27 0.89 -0.56
CA TRP A 96 -21.06 1.48 0.51
C TRP A 96 -22.39 2.08 0.04
N ASN A 97 -22.67 2.05 -1.26
CA ASN A 97 -23.94 2.50 -1.82
C ASN A 97 -24.13 1.95 -3.25
N ASN A 98 -25.36 1.98 -3.74
CA ASN A 98 -25.73 1.42 -5.04
C ASN A 98 -25.26 2.23 -6.26
N GLY A 99 -24.42 3.24 -6.12
CA GLY A 99 -23.92 4.08 -7.21
C GLY A 99 -22.44 3.93 -7.52
N SER A 100 -21.72 3.19 -6.70
CA SER A 100 -20.27 2.97 -6.84
C SER A 100 -19.99 1.63 -7.50
N ARG A 101 -18.89 1.54 -8.24
CA ARG A 101 -18.41 0.31 -8.89
C ARG A 101 -16.94 0.12 -8.60
N CYS A 102 -16.54 -1.12 -8.49
CA CYS A 102 -15.14 -1.50 -8.45
C CYS A 102 -14.56 -1.56 -9.86
N GLU A 103 -13.38 -0.98 -10.06
CA GLU A 103 -12.68 -0.97 -11.35
C GLU A 103 -11.28 -1.58 -11.19
N ASP A 104 -10.72 -2.07 -12.30
CA ASP A 104 -9.36 -2.60 -12.30
C ASP A 104 -8.32 -1.49 -12.02
N GLY A 105 -7.37 -1.80 -11.15
CA GLY A 105 -6.24 -0.92 -10.84
C GLY A 105 -6.57 0.27 -9.94
N GLY A 106 -7.80 0.38 -9.43
CA GLY A 106 -7.98 1.10 -8.21
C GLY A 106 -8.58 2.47 -8.17
N THR A 107 -9.48 2.80 -9.01
CA THR A 107 -10.42 3.89 -8.71
C THR A 107 -11.83 3.35 -8.74
N ALA A 108 -12.24 2.78 -7.61
CA ALA A 108 -13.67 2.73 -7.36
C ALA A 108 -14.16 4.18 -7.39
N SER A 109 -15.11 4.46 -8.26
CA SER A 109 -15.81 5.75 -8.24
C SER A 109 -16.67 5.76 -6.99
N LEU A 110 -16.09 6.17 -5.86
CA LEU A 110 -16.78 6.27 -4.57
C LEU A 110 -17.66 7.51 -4.56
N HIS A 111 -18.67 7.52 -5.44
CA HIS A 111 -19.69 8.56 -5.41
C HIS A 111 -20.56 8.36 -4.18
N ARG A 112 -20.43 9.25 -3.25
CA ARG A 112 -21.25 9.32 -2.06
C ARG A 112 -22.51 10.17 -2.36
N ASN A 113 -23.61 9.52 -2.73
CA ASN A 113 -24.91 10.14 -2.73
C ASN A 113 -25.63 9.73 -1.45
N GLY A 114 -25.81 10.66 -0.51
CA GLY A 114 -26.65 10.45 0.66
C GLY A 114 -26.05 10.94 1.98
N ASN A 115 -26.90 11.07 2.98
CA ASN A 115 -26.62 11.58 4.31
C ASN A 115 -25.37 10.97 4.96
N ASN A 116 -24.58 11.85 5.58
CA ASN A 116 -23.24 11.59 6.12
C ASN A 116 -23.16 10.67 7.35
N ASP A 117 -24.20 9.93 7.66
CA ASP A 117 -24.30 9.11 8.87
C ASP A 117 -23.85 7.67 8.63
N ASN A 118 -22.60 7.46 8.21
CA ASN A 118 -22.02 6.12 8.20
C ASN A 118 -21.80 5.65 9.65
N HIS A 119 -22.66 4.74 10.09
CA HIS A 119 -22.60 4.15 11.42
C HIS A 119 -21.81 2.83 11.45
N SER A 120 -21.44 2.35 10.28
CA SER A 120 -20.72 1.08 10.12
C SER A 120 -19.28 1.31 9.73
N SER A 121 -18.43 0.34 10.06
CA SER A 121 -17.07 0.24 9.57
C SER A 121 -16.79 -1.19 9.11
N VAL A 122 -15.84 -1.35 8.20
CA VAL A 122 -15.37 -2.66 7.73
C VAL A 122 -13.89 -2.79 8.05
N LYS A 123 -13.55 -3.79 8.84
CA LYS A 123 -12.16 -4.21 9.00
C LYS A 123 -11.84 -5.26 7.95
N ILE A 124 -10.87 -4.97 7.08
CA ILE A 124 -10.44 -5.91 6.04
C ILE A 124 -9.04 -6.41 6.39
N THR A 125 -8.93 -7.72 6.56
CA THR A 125 -7.65 -8.41 6.78
C THR A 125 -7.34 -9.28 5.57
N VAL A 126 -6.13 -9.12 5.00
CA VAL A 126 -5.68 -9.85 3.82
C VAL A 126 -4.39 -10.56 4.11
N GLN A 127 -4.35 -11.84 3.87
CA GLN A 127 -3.12 -12.62 3.87
C GLN A 127 -2.70 -12.86 2.42
N VAL A 128 -1.44 -12.54 2.09
CA VAL A 128 -0.91 -12.64 0.73
C VAL A 128 0.35 -13.49 0.67
N PRO A 129 0.50 -14.35 -0.36
CA PRO A 129 1.75 -15.05 -0.59
C PRO A 129 2.88 -14.09 -0.94
N ARG A 130 4.11 -14.51 -0.70
CA ARG A 130 5.29 -13.71 -1.05
C ARG A 130 5.35 -13.44 -2.55
N GLY A 131 5.79 -12.23 -2.93
CA GLY A 131 5.98 -11.83 -4.32
C GLY A 131 4.77 -11.17 -4.98
N LEU A 132 3.64 -11.03 -4.30
CA LEU A 132 2.53 -10.19 -4.77
C LEU A 132 2.80 -8.72 -4.51
N ARG A 133 2.45 -7.88 -5.48
CA ARG A 133 2.32 -6.44 -5.27
C ARG A 133 1.03 -6.14 -4.53
N VAL A 134 1.09 -5.22 -3.59
CA VAL A 134 -0.04 -4.92 -2.69
C VAL A 134 -0.47 -3.47 -2.84
N GLY A 135 -1.76 -3.26 -3.11
CA GLY A 135 -2.44 -1.97 -3.07
C GLY A 135 -3.48 -1.92 -1.94
N ALA A 136 -3.22 -1.11 -0.91
CA ALA A 136 -4.09 -0.98 0.25
C ALA A 136 -4.63 0.45 0.36
N HIS A 137 -5.95 0.62 0.28
CA HIS A 137 -6.59 1.93 0.23
C HIS A 137 -7.76 2.02 1.22
N SER A 138 -7.79 3.11 2.00
CA SER A 138 -8.93 3.47 2.84
C SER A 138 -9.24 4.96 2.70
N VAL A 139 -10.46 5.37 2.99
CA VAL A 139 -10.79 6.80 3.13
C VAL A 139 -10.75 7.18 4.61
N ASN A 140 -11.50 6.49 5.45
CA ASN A 140 -11.57 6.74 6.89
C ASN A 140 -11.12 5.50 7.66
N GLY A 141 -9.81 5.36 7.83
CA GLY A 141 -9.22 4.25 8.56
C GLY A 141 -7.73 4.11 8.28
N GLY A 142 -7.07 3.41 9.17
CA GLY A 142 -5.64 3.12 9.02
C GLY A 142 -5.39 2.04 7.97
N VAL A 143 -4.20 2.10 7.37
CA VAL A 143 -3.69 1.08 6.46
C VAL A 143 -2.41 0.50 7.04
N SER A 144 -2.35 -0.81 7.15
CA SER A 144 -1.18 -1.54 7.64
C SER A 144 -0.75 -2.62 6.65
N VAL A 145 0.53 -2.64 6.31
CA VAL A 145 1.12 -3.67 5.44
C VAL A 145 2.38 -4.19 6.09
N ARG A 146 2.50 -5.51 6.25
CA ARG A 146 3.68 -6.12 6.87
C ARG A 146 4.17 -7.33 6.11
N ASP A 147 5.49 -7.50 6.10
CA ASP A 147 6.21 -8.69 5.61
C ASP A 147 5.87 -9.04 4.14
N VAL A 148 5.75 -8.01 3.29
CA VAL A 148 5.47 -8.15 1.86
C VAL A 148 6.76 -8.12 1.06
N GLY A 149 6.95 -9.11 0.20
CA GLY A 149 8.18 -9.30 -0.57
C GLY A 149 8.28 -8.50 -1.89
N ALA A 150 7.29 -7.66 -2.22
CA ALA A 150 7.22 -6.92 -3.49
C ALA A 150 6.78 -5.46 -3.27
N GLU A 151 6.39 -4.77 -4.35
CA GLU A 151 5.95 -3.38 -4.32
C GLU A 151 4.70 -3.19 -3.45
N VAL A 152 4.69 -2.12 -2.65
CA VAL A 152 3.58 -1.74 -1.77
C VAL A 152 3.10 -0.34 -2.13
N ARG A 153 1.78 -0.19 -2.32
CA ARG A 153 1.08 1.10 -2.39
C ARG A 153 0.04 1.16 -1.28
N ALA A 154 0.25 2.05 -0.32
CA ALA A 154 -0.61 2.18 0.86
C ALA A 154 -1.11 3.62 0.98
N ASN A 155 -2.41 3.83 0.88
CA ASN A 155 -3.00 5.16 0.83
C ASN A 155 -4.20 5.29 1.76
N THR A 156 -4.30 6.42 2.47
CA THR A 156 -5.51 6.76 3.23
C THR A 156 -5.77 8.26 3.17
N VAL A 157 -7.00 8.67 3.47
CA VAL A 157 -7.33 10.08 3.66
C VAL A 157 -7.30 10.42 5.14
N ASN A 158 -8.08 9.74 5.96
CA ASN A 158 -8.17 9.97 7.39
C ASN A 158 -7.71 8.73 8.14
N GLY A 159 -6.43 8.69 8.45
CA GLY A 159 -5.81 7.58 9.17
C GLY A 159 -4.30 7.54 8.98
N GLY A 160 -3.63 6.71 9.75
CA GLY A 160 -2.20 6.47 9.60
C GLY A 160 -1.92 5.38 8.56
N VAL A 161 -0.73 5.46 7.95
CA VAL A 161 -0.17 4.40 7.11
C VAL A 161 1.02 3.78 7.83
N SER A 162 1.05 2.47 7.94
CA SER A 162 2.17 1.72 8.50
C SER A 162 2.62 0.63 7.53
N VAL A 163 3.84 0.71 7.03
CA VAL A 163 4.45 -0.35 6.21
C VAL A 163 5.68 -0.88 6.95
N ARG A 164 5.75 -2.21 7.13
CA ARG A 164 6.85 -2.86 7.84
C ARG A 164 7.39 -4.04 7.04
N ASN A 165 8.73 -4.16 6.99
CA ASN A 165 9.45 -5.26 6.34
C ASN A 165 9.07 -5.48 4.86
N ALA A 166 8.79 -4.40 4.13
CA ALA A 166 8.63 -4.48 2.68
C ALA A 166 10.01 -4.65 2.03
N SER A 167 10.14 -5.57 1.09
CA SER A 167 11.41 -5.80 0.37
C SER A 167 11.46 -5.08 -0.98
N GLY A 168 10.32 -4.70 -1.53
CA GLY A 168 10.20 -3.93 -2.78
C GLY A 168 9.99 -2.43 -2.54
N PRO A 169 9.77 -1.66 -3.62
CA PRO A 169 9.45 -0.24 -3.55
C PRO A 169 8.19 0.02 -2.70
N VAL A 170 8.22 1.09 -1.91
CA VAL A 170 7.09 1.51 -1.07
C VAL A 170 6.63 2.90 -1.46
N ARG A 171 5.34 3.03 -1.76
CA ARG A 171 4.65 4.32 -1.84
C ARG A 171 3.56 4.38 -0.78
N ALA A 172 3.74 5.28 0.19
CA ALA A 172 2.84 5.43 1.32
C ALA A 172 2.33 6.88 1.41
N THR A 173 1.02 7.08 1.38
CA THR A 173 0.43 8.41 1.42
C THR A 173 -0.74 8.52 2.40
N SER A 174 -0.82 9.66 3.08
CA SER A 174 -1.97 10.03 3.90
C SER A 174 -2.34 11.49 3.64
N VAL A 175 -3.58 11.89 3.95
CA VAL A 175 -3.91 13.30 4.07
C VAL A 175 -3.87 13.72 5.53
N ASN A 176 -4.56 12.99 6.39
CA ASN A 176 -4.63 13.28 7.83
C ASN A 176 -4.16 12.06 8.63
N GLY A 177 -2.88 11.99 8.84
CA GLY A 177 -2.28 10.93 9.65
C GLY A 177 -0.80 10.75 9.41
N THR A 178 -0.15 10.07 10.32
CA THR A 178 1.27 9.78 10.26
C THR A 178 1.54 8.65 9.27
N VAL A 179 2.61 8.78 8.49
CA VAL A 179 3.12 7.75 7.59
C VAL A 179 4.39 7.16 8.19
N ASN A 180 4.31 5.89 8.59
CA ASN A 180 5.43 5.13 9.13
C ASN A 180 5.85 4.05 8.13
N VAL A 181 7.08 4.12 7.66
CA VAL A 181 7.65 3.14 6.74
C VAL A 181 8.92 2.55 7.33
N ASN A 182 8.93 1.25 7.52
CA ASN A 182 10.13 0.51 7.89
C ASN A 182 10.38 -0.56 6.83
N THR A 183 11.34 -0.33 5.93
CA THR A 183 11.62 -1.23 4.81
C THR A 183 12.86 -2.05 5.03
N ALA A 184 12.87 -3.27 4.47
CA ALA A 184 14.05 -4.11 4.46
C ALA A 184 15.05 -3.69 3.37
N ALA A 185 14.60 -3.29 2.17
CA ALA A 185 15.50 -3.08 1.04
C ALA A 185 15.05 -2.09 -0.05
N GLY A 186 13.77 -1.78 -0.20
CA GLY A 186 13.25 -1.00 -1.33
C GLY A 186 13.34 0.52 -1.16
N PRO A 187 13.28 1.28 -2.27
CA PRO A 187 13.15 2.73 -2.23
C PRO A 187 11.80 3.15 -1.65
N VAL A 188 11.76 4.34 -1.03
CA VAL A 188 10.57 4.84 -0.33
C VAL A 188 10.11 6.17 -0.90
N THR A 189 8.82 6.27 -1.20
CA THR A 189 8.10 7.54 -1.36
C THR A 189 7.03 7.62 -0.26
N ALA A 190 7.14 8.62 0.64
CA ALA A 190 6.22 8.77 1.76
C ALA A 190 5.74 10.22 1.84
N GLU A 191 4.42 10.42 1.81
CA GLU A 191 3.83 11.77 1.75
C GLU A 191 2.62 11.87 2.68
N THR A 192 2.50 13.00 3.38
CA THR A 192 1.28 13.34 4.13
C THR A 192 1.01 14.85 4.06
N VAL A 193 -0.21 15.27 4.39
CA VAL A 193 -0.51 16.69 4.53
C VAL A 193 -0.45 17.09 6.00
N ASN A 194 -1.20 16.39 6.85
CA ASN A 194 -1.27 16.66 8.28
C ASN A 194 -0.80 15.43 9.06
N GLY A 195 0.48 15.39 9.37
CA GLY A 195 1.11 14.30 10.10
C GLY A 195 2.61 14.24 9.88
N ASN A 196 3.26 13.36 10.60
CA ASN A 196 4.68 13.12 10.45
C ASN A 196 4.96 12.05 9.39
N VAL A 197 6.15 12.10 8.83
CA VAL A 197 6.71 11.02 8.00
C VAL A 197 7.91 10.45 8.74
N ASP A 198 7.83 9.17 9.09
CA ASP A 198 8.91 8.40 9.70
C ASP A 198 9.33 7.27 8.76
N ALA A 199 10.54 7.33 8.22
CA ALA A 199 11.05 6.32 7.31
C ALA A 199 12.34 5.70 7.84
N ARG A 200 12.34 4.38 8.01
CA ARG A 200 13.51 3.59 8.43
C ARG A 200 13.86 2.59 7.35
N MET A 201 15.08 2.64 6.85
CA MET A 201 15.55 1.81 5.76
C MET A 201 16.75 0.99 6.21
N ALA A 202 16.55 -0.31 6.45
CA ALA A 202 17.60 -1.19 6.98
C ALA A 202 18.70 -1.45 5.95
N SER A 203 18.33 -1.59 4.67
CA SER A 203 19.25 -1.62 3.54
C SER A 203 18.60 -0.94 2.33
N LEU A 204 19.39 -0.55 1.35
CA LEU A 204 18.89 0.08 0.13
C LEU A 204 19.54 -0.58 -1.07
N GLN A 205 18.71 -1.23 -1.88
CA GLN A 205 19.13 -1.84 -3.14
C GLN A 205 18.76 -0.93 -4.32
N GLY A 206 19.57 -0.95 -5.37
CA GLY A 206 19.38 -0.10 -6.54
C GLY A 206 19.77 1.36 -6.30
N ASN A 207 19.46 2.21 -7.28
CA ASN A 207 19.77 3.65 -7.27
C ASN A 207 18.51 4.51 -7.44
N ASP A 208 17.33 3.96 -7.15
CA ASP A 208 16.08 4.69 -7.30
C ASP A 208 15.98 5.85 -6.30
N ASP A 209 15.41 6.94 -6.77
CA ASP A 209 15.19 8.15 -5.98
C ASP A 209 14.16 7.93 -4.88
N MET A 210 14.29 8.69 -3.79
CA MET A 210 13.40 8.67 -2.65
C MET A 210 12.85 10.06 -2.34
N SER A 211 11.58 10.11 -1.91
CA SER A 211 10.90 11.38 -1.65
C SER A 211 10.05 11.31 -0.38
N PHE A 212 10.23 12.27 0.50
CA PHE A 212 9.54 12.39 1.77
C PHE A 212 8.93 13.78 1.91
N LYS A 213 7.60 13.87 2.06
CA LYS A 213 6.91 15.16 2.08
C LYS A 213 5.84 15.23 3.14
N THR A 214 5.81 16.38 3.82
CA THR A 214 4.67 16.76 4.65
C THR A 214 4.38 18.25 4.51
N VAL A 215 3.17 18.68 4.84
CA VAL A 215 2.86 20.10 4.97
C VAL A 215 2.92 20.51 6.43
N ASN A 216 2.19 19.80 7.29
CA ASN A 216 2.13 20.08 8.73
C ASN A 216 2.62 18.87 9.51
N GLY A 217 3.93 18.84 9.79
CA GLY A 217 4.58 17.75 10.52
C GLY A 217 6.06 17.68 10.22
N SER A 218 6.74 16.80 10.89
CA SER A 218 8.17 16.57 10.74
C SER A 218 8.47 15.37 9.86
N VAL A 219 9.62 15.35 9.23
CA VAL A 219 10.15 14.24 8.44
C VAL A 219 11.38 13.69 9.13
N SER A 220 11.33 12.42 9.53
CA SER A 220 12.46 11.70 10.12
C SER A 220 12.87 10.54 9.22
N ILE A 221 14.12 10.58 8.77
CA ILE A 221 14.67 9.61 7.83
C ILE A 221 15.86 8.92 8.48
N TYR A 222 15.79 7.60 8.58
CA TYR A 222 16.87 6.77 9.12
C TYR A 222 17.42 5.89 8.00
N VAL A 223 18.71 6.02 7.73
CA VAL A 223 19.42 5.30 6.67
C VAL A 223 20.57 4.47 7.24
N PRO A 224 21.03 3.42 6.53
CA PRO A 224 22.22 2.69 6.95
C PRO A 224 23.45 3.63 7.03
N ALA A 225 24.35 3.35 7.95
CA ALA A 225 25.58 4.15 8.13
C ALA A 225 26.45 4.20 6.86
N ARG A 226 26.39 3.17 6.01
CA ARG A 226 27.03 3.12 4.70
C ARG A 226 25.95 3.17 3.61
N PHE A 227 25.84 4.32 2.98
CA PHE A 227 24.79 4.59 2.01
C PHE A 227 25.27 5.68 1.05
N ASP A 228 24.97 5.55 -0.22
CA ASP A 228 25.35 6.52 -1.26
C ASP A 228 24.12 7.28 -1.74
N ALA A 229 24.12 8.61 -1.59
CA ALA A 229 23.06 9.50 -2.07
C ALA A 229 23.49 10.94 -2.16
N ASN A 230 22.81 11.70 -3.02
CA ASN A 230 22.74 13.14 -2.96
C ASN A 230 21.44 13.53 -2.25
N PHE A 231 21.50 14.34 -1.21
CA PHE A 231 20.26 14.75 -0.55
C PHE A 231 19.99 16.25 -0.73
N ARG A 232 18.70 16.57 -0.78
CA ARG A 232 18.19 17.95 -0.80
C ARG A 232 16.96 18.03 0.09
N PHE A 233 17.03 18.91 1.09
CA PHE A 233 15.98 19.13 2.07
C PHE A 233 15.55 20.58 2.10
N ASP A 234 14.24 20.78 2.18
CA ASP A 234 13.62 22.10 2.15
C ASP A 234 12.57 22.23 3.26
N THR A 235 12.66 23.25 4.13
CA THR A 235 11.60 23.57 5.08
C THR A 235 11.35 25.07 5.14
N VAL A 236 10.07 25.46 5.31
CA VAL A 236 9.70 26.88 5.46
C VAL A 236 9.79 27.30 6.92
N HIS A 237 9.14 26.53 7.81
CA HIS A 237 9.15 26.80 9.25
C HIS A 237 9.59 25.55 10.01
N GLY A 238 10.91 25.44 10.24
CA GLY A 238 11.47 24.29 10.94
C GLY A 238 12.98 24.25 10.92
N GLY A 239 13.56 23.23 11.55
CA GLY A 239 15.00 22.94 11.53
C GLY A 239 15.33 21.86 10.52
N ILE A 240 16.58 21.83 10.05
CA ILE A 240 17.13 20.71 9.31
C ILE A 240 18.35 20.21 10.08
N ASN A 241 18.36 18.93 10.44
CA ASN A 241 19.44 18.28 11.14
C ASN A 241 19.87 17.02 10.37
N SER A 242 21.17 16.77 10.31
CA SER A 242 21.73 15.59 9.66
C SER A 242 22.94 15.08 10.42
N ASP A 243 23.05 13.76 10.53
CA ASP A 243 24.27 13.09 11.02
C ASP A 243 25.37 13.07 9.93
N PHE A 244 25.02 13.44 8.70
CA PHE A 244 25.95 13.51 7.58
C PHE A 244 26.33 14.97 7.28
N PRO A 245 27.54 15.23 6.71
CA PRO A 245 27.95 16.57 6.32
C PRO A 245 26.94 17.22 5.38
N MET A 246 26.59 18.48 5.65
CA MET A 246 25.64 19.23 4.83
C MET A 246 26.03 20.70 4.67
N THR A 247 25.61 21.30 3.57
CA THR A 247 25.61 22.74 3.36
C THR A 247 24.21 23.27 3.67
N LEU A 248 24.11 24.14 4.68
CA LEU A 248 22.84 24.74 5.10
C LEU A 248 22.79 26.20 4.65
N SER A 249 21.71 26.62 3.99
CA SER A 249 21.41 27.97 3.60
C SER A 249 20.04 28.42 4.09
N GLY A 250 19.82 29.75 4.21
CA GLY A 250 18.59 30.34 4.75
C GLY A 250 18.73 30.65 6.25
N ARG A 251 19.01 31.90 6.60
CA ARG A 251 19.15 32.36 8.01
C ARG A 251 17.83 32.82 8.60
N TRP A 252 17.00 33.44 7.78
CA TRP A 252 15.70 33.99 8.14
C TRP A 252 14.68 33.53 7.06
N GLY A 253 13.66 32.72 7.43
CA GLY A 253 12.69 32.17 6.50
C GLY A 253 13.04 30.77 6.02
N PRO A 254 12.71 30.37 4.77
CA PRO A 254 12.92 29.02 4.24
C PRO A 254 14.36 28.55 4.36
N ARG A 255 14.57 27.35 4.81
CA ARG A 255 15.88 26.70 4.96
C ARG A 255 16.05 25.60 3.92
N HIS A 256 17.26 25.58 3.35
CA HIS A 256 17.63 24.57 2.37
C HIS A 256 18.92 23.91 2.82
N ALA A 257 18.92 22.58 2.79
CA ALA A 257 20.12 21.81 3.05
C ALA A 257 20.41 20.86 1.90
N SER A 258 21.66 20.70 1.56
CA SER A 258 22.11 19.73 0.57
C SER A 258 23.44 19.12 0.97
N GLY A 259 23.69 17.91 0.49
CA GLY A 259 24.94 17.21 0.71
C GLY A 259 25.04 15.95 -0.11
N THR A 260 26.23 15.37 -0.08
CA THR A 260 26.50 14.07 -0.69
C THR A 260 26.96 13.12 0.39
N ILE A 261 26.38 11.94 0.40
CA ILE A 261 26.75 10.84 1.28
C ILE A 261 27.45 9.79 0.42
N GLY A 262 28.61 9.33 0.86
CA GLY A 262 29.43 8.38 0.12
C GLY A 262 29.79 8.89 -1.28
N ASN A 263 29.49 8.11 -2.30
CA ASN A 263 29.78 8.43 -3.71
C ASN A 263 28.62 9.17 -4.40
N GLY A 264 27.53 9.50 -3.69
CA GLY A 264 26.34 10.06 -4.31
C GLY A 264 25.55 9.02 -5.10
N GLY A 265 24.85 9.46 -6.14
CA GLY A 265 24.11 8.58 -7.07
C GLY A 265 22.61 8.85 -7.00
N ARG A 266 21.87 8.16 -6.10
CA ARG A 266 20.41 8.38 -5.93
C ARG A 266 20.11 9.73 -5.30
N ASP A 267 18.94 10.28 -5.62
CA ASP A 267 18.45 11.49 -4.99
C ASP A 267 17.55 11.15 -3.77
N LEU A 268 17.89 11.77 -2.64
CA LEU A 268 17.11 11.74 -1.41
C LEU A 268 16.50 13.12 -1.17
N ARG A 269 15.19 13.26 -1.37
CA ARG A 269 14.50 14.55 -1.24
C ARG A 269 13.54 14.52 -0.06
N ALA A 270 13.60 15.58 0.77
CA ALA A 270 12.63 15.78 1.83
C ALA A 270 12.15 17.24 1.86
N SER A 271 10.85 17.41 2.12
CA SER A 271 10.28 18.74 2.28
C SER A 271 9.20 18.80 3.35
N SER A 272 9.20 19.90 4.11
CA SER A 272 8.13 20.26 5.02
C SER A 272 7.77 21.74 4.87
N VAL A 273 6.53 22.12 5.13
CA VAL A 273 6.18 23.54 5.29
C VAL A 273 6.29 23.93 6.76
N ASN A 274 5.64 23.19 7.64
CA ASN A 274 5.62 23.45 9.08
C ASN A 274 6.13 22.23 9.83
N GLY A 275 7.47 22.14 9.99
CA GLY A 275 8.11 21.06 10.72
C GLY A 275 9.57 20.87 10.37
N SER A 276 10.25 20.10 11.18
CA SER A 276 11.69 19.84 11.04
C SER A 276 11.95 18.62 10.15
N ILE A 277 13.13 18.59 9.54
CA ILE A 277 13.62 17.45 8.76
C ILE A 277 14.88 16.91 9.44
N GLU A 278 14.89 15.61 9.69
CA GLU A 278 16.01 14.91 10.31
C GLU A 278 16.48 13.76 9.44
N LEU A 279 17.79 13.70 9.19
CA LEU A 279 18.45 12.56 8.55
C LEU A 279 19.42 11.91 9.54
N ARG A 280 19.16 10.68 9.90
CA ARG A 280 19.91 9.94 10.92
C ARG A 280 20.56 8.71 10.33
N SER A 281 21.76 8.41 10.83
CA SER A 281 22.44 7.13 10.62
C SER A 281 21.95 6.12 11.64
N GLN A 282 21.70 4.86 11.22
CA GLN A 282 21.33 3.75 12.10
C GLN A 282 22.28 2.56 11.97
#